data_34679509034f99110426cda4b2673492
#
_entry.id   34679509034f99110426cda4b2673492
#
_cell.length_a   1.000
_cell.length_b   1.000
_cell.length_c   1.000
_cell.angle_alpha   90.00
_cell.angle_beta   90.00
_cell.angle_gamma   90.00
#
_symmetry.space_group_name_H-M   'P 1'
#
loop_
_entity.id
_entity.type
_entity.pdbx_description
1 polymer ?
#
loop_
_entity_poly.entity_id
_entity_poly.type
_entity_poly.pdbx_seq_one_letter_code
_entity_poly.pdbx_strand_id
1 'polypeptide(L)'
;DEFNNLKGVIFLATPHFGSGWANFLYLAQGFFTGTQAVKNLFHNNKELMILDQDYSALVSNASINIKLNSYGENSNLMIVSAKSSNPGISSCKHTPIDASHSEICKPKDSKALVFTSMCKSINGIINV
;
A
#
# COMPACT_ATOMS: atom_id res chain seq x y z
N ASP A 1 -3.61 -19.23 16.94
CA ASP A 1 -3.34 -17.80 16.62
C ASP A 1 -3.16 -17.67 15.13
N GLU A 2 -4.16 -17.06 14.44
CA GLU A 2 -4.20 -16.93 12.98
C GLU A 2 -3.04 -16.09 12.42
N PHE A 3 -2.46 -15.20 13.23
CA PHE A 3 -1.35 -14.32 12.82
C PHE A 3 0.05 -14.95 12.92
N ASN A 4 0.21 -16.12 13.50
CA ASN A 4 1.53 -16.75 13.67
C ASN A 4 2.25 -17.07 12.34
N ASN A 5 1.48 -17.17 11.26
CA ASN A 5 2.01 -17.47 9.92
C ASN A 5 2.23 -16.21 9.06
N LEU A 6 1.78 -15.03 9.52
CA LEU A 6 1.98 -13.78 8.80
C LEU A 6 3.38 -13.23 9.09
N LYS A 7 4.28 -13.33 8.13
CA LYS A 7 5.69 -12.90 8.25
C LYS A 7 5.94 -11.49 7.73
N GLY A 8 5.13 -11.01 6.81
CA GLY A 8 5.26 -9.66 6.27
C GLY A 8 4.11 -9.21 5.40
N VAL A 9 4.04 -7.90 5.18
CA VAL A 9 3.07 -7.26 4.30
C VAL A 9 3.81 -6.28 3.38
N ILE A 10 3.45 -6.29 2.11
CA ILE A 10 3.98 -5.36 1.10
C ILE A 10 2.82 -4.55 0.52
N PHE A 11 2.89 -3.24 0.66
CA PHE A 11 1.93 -2.31 0.08
C PHE A 11 2.45 -1.77 -1.25
N LEU A 12 1.63 -1.77 -2.27
CA LEU A 12 1.95 -1.27 -3.60
C LEU A 12 1.03 -0.10 -3.93
N ALA A 13 1.56 1.12 -3.88
CA ALA A 13 0.83 2.36 -4.12
C ALA A 13 -0.53 2.42 -3.37
N THR A 14 -0.55 1.89 -2.15
CA THR A 14 -1.76 1.83 -1.31
C THR A 14 -1.94 3.15 -0.59
N PRO A 15 -3.09 3.82 -0.70
CA PRO A 15 -3.36 5.04 0.06
C PRO A 15 -3.66 4.70 1.51
N HIS A 16 -2.94 5.30 2.47
CA HIS A 16 -3.12 5.09 3.90
C HIS A 16 -3.78 6.27 4.61
N PHE A 17 -3.59 7.51 4.14
CA PHE A 17 -4.03 8.71 4.88
C PHE A 17 -4.76 9.78 4.07
N GLY A 18 -5.75 10.38 4.71
CA GLY A 18 -6.27 11.75 4.54
C GLY A 18 -6.70 12.13 3.13
N SER A 19 -6.21 13.26 2.64
CA SER A 19 -6.52 13.81 1.31
C SER A 19 -6.15 12.88 0.14
N GLY A 20 -5.25 11.95 0.37
CA GLY A 20 -4.90 10.92 -0.62
C GLY A 20 -6.07 9.98 -0.93
N TRP A 21 -6.92 9.68 0.04
CA TRP A 21 -8.13 8.89 -0.16
C TRP A 21 -9.14 9.61 -1.05
N ALA A 22 -9.37 10.90 -0.82
CA ALA A 22 -10.29 11.68 -1.63
C ALA A 22 -9.81 11.78 -3.09
N ASN A 23 -8.53 12.05 -3.30
CA ASN A 23 -7.93 12.10 -4.64
C ASN A 23 -7.92 10.73 -5.32
N PHE A 24 -7.56 9.67 -4.59
CA PHE A 24 -7.61 8.30 -5.10
C PHE A 24 -9.03 7.91 -5.51
N LEU A 25 -10.03 8.20 -4.68
CA LEU A 25 -11.42 7.91 -4.98
C LEU A 25 -11.92 8.73 -6.18
N TYR A 26 -11.56 10.01 -6.26
CA TYR A 26 -11.91 10.86 -7.40
C TYR A 26 -11.32 10.33 -8.72
N LEU A 27 -10.05 9.93 -8.71
CA LEU A 27 -9.38 9.36 -9.88
C LEU A 27 -9.91 7.95 -10.20
N ALA A 28 -10.18 7.14 -9.17
CA ALA A 28 -10.77 5.82 -9.34
C ALA A 28 -12.17 5.87 -9.96
N GLN A 29 -12.95 6.93 -9.70
CA GLN A 29 -14.23 7.15 -10.40
C GLN A 29 -14.06 7.26 -11.91
N GLY A 30 -13.02 7.92 -12.39
CA GLY A 30 -12.74 8.04 -13.82
C GLY A 30 -12.36 6.71 -14.49
N PHE A 31 -11.73 5.80 -13.73
CA PHE A 31 -11.27 4.50 -14.25
C PHE A 31 -12.28 3.36 -14.02
N PHE A 32 -13.11 3.47 -13.00
CA PHE A 32 -14.00 2.40 -12.53
C PHE A 32 -15.47 2.84 -12.45
N THR A 33 -15.91 3.69 -13.36
CA THR A 33 -17.29 4.17 -13.40
C THR A 33 -18.28 3.00 -13.37
N GLY A 34 -19.05 2.92 -12.29
CA GLY A 34 -20.23 2.05 -12.20
C GLY A 34 -20.09 0.76 -11.41
N THR A 35 -18.91 0.42 -10.87
CA THR A 35 -18.82 -0.79 -10.05
C THR A 35 -19.32 -0.57 -8.62
N GLN A 36 -20.06 -1.54 -8.06
CA GLN A 36 -20.55 -1.48 -6.68
C GLN A 36 -19.41 -1.36 -5.67
N ALA A 37 -18.25 -1.95 -5.97
CA ALA A 37 -17.05 -1.87 -5.14
C ALA A 37 -16.56 -0.42 -4.95
N VAL A 38 -16.54 0.38 -6.03
CA VAL A 38 -16.16 1.80 -5.93
C VAL A 38 -17.18 2.59 -5.12
N LYS A 39 -18.48 2.33 -5.32
CA LYS A 39 -19.53 2.97 -4.50
C LYS A 39 -19.39 2.64 -3.03
N ASN A 40 -19.07 1.40 -2.68
CA ASN A 40 -18.85 0.96 -1.31
C ASN A 40 -17.60 1.64 -0.71
N LEU A 41 -16.52 1.80 -1.47
CA LEU A 41 -15.34 2.56 -1.04
C LEU A 41 -15.70 4.02 -0.68
N PHE A 42 -16.58 4.66 -1.45
CA PHE A 42 -17.04 6.02 -1.12
C PHE A 42 -17.92 6.08 0.12
N HIS A 43 -18.86 5.16 0.24
CA HIS A 43 -19.80 5.14 1.36
C HIS A 43 -19.14 4.75 2.70
N ASN A 44 -18.11 3.93 2.65
CA ASN A 44 -17.46 3.33 3.82
C ASN A 44 -16.09 3.94 4.13
N ASN A 45 -15.80 5.17 3.69
CA ASN A 45 -14.51 5.83 3.95
C ASN A 45 -14.16 5.85 5.45
N LYS A 46 -15.16 6.02 6.34
CA LYS A 46 -14.96 5.98 7.78
C LYS A 46 -14.54 4.59 8.28
N GLU A 47 -15.11 3.54 7.72
CA GLU A 47 -14.73 2.16 8.06
C GLU A 47 -13.30 1.83 7.60
N LEU A 48 -12.91 2.31 6.43
CA LEU A 48 -11.54 2.16 5.94
C LEU A 48 -10.53 2.91 6.82
N MET A 49 -10.88 4.09 7.32
CA MET A 49 -10.02 4.81 8.27
C MET A 49 -9.89 4.06 9.60
N ILE A 50 -10.98 3.49 10.11
CA ILE A 50 -10.95 2.67 11.33
C ILE A 50 -10.07 1.43 11.09
N LEU A 51 -10.24 0.74 9.96
CA LEU A 51 -9.45 -0.43 9.61
C LEU A 51 -7.95 -0.11 9.52
N ASP A 52 -7.58 1.03 8.94
CA ASP A 52 -6.19 1.49 8.86
C ASP A 52 -5.62 1.80 10.27
N GLN A 53 -6.41 2.40 11.15
CA GLN A 53 -6.03 2.65 12.54
C GLN A 53 -5.84 1.33 13.31
N ASP A 54 -6.77 0.39 13.19
CA ASP A 54 -6.70 -0.91 13.85
C ASP A 54 -5.51 -1.71 13.35
N TYR A 55 -5.26 -1.69 12.02
CA TYR A 55 -4.08 -2.30 11.43
C TYR A 55 -2.78 -1.67 11.95
N SER A 56 -2.72 -0.34 12.00
CA SER A 56 -1.55 0.40 12.50
C SER A 56 -1.28 0.07 13.98
N ALA A 57 -2.31 -0.03 14.81
CA ALA A 57 -2.20 -0.43 16.19
C ALA A 57 -1.70 -1.89 16.33
N LEU A 58 -2.22 -2.79 15.50
CA LEU A 58 -1.83 -4.20 15.47
C LEU A 58 -0.34 -4.35 15.14
N VAL A 59 0.13 -3.74 14.06
CA VAL A 59 1.53 -3.90 13.60
C VAL A 59 2.54 -3.10 14.44
N SER A 60 2.07 -2.12 15.20
CA SER A 60 2.91 -1.39 16.17
C SER A 60 3.09 -2.16 17.49
N ASN A 61 2.34 -3.24 17.69
CA ASN A 61 2.49 -4.09 18.87
C ASN A 61 3.82 -4.85 18.80
N ALA A 62 4.72 -4.60 19.76
CA ALA A 62 6.04 -5.21 19.83
C ALA A 62 6.04 -6.75 19.92
N SER A 63 4.89 -7.35 20.28
CA SER A 63 4.73 -8.81 20.32
C SER A 63 4.54 -9.43 18.93
N ILE A 64 4.31 -8.61 17.89
CA ILE A 64 4.02 -9.08 16.53
C ILE A 64 5.22 -8.73 15.64
N ASN A 65 5.99 -9.73 15.24
CA ASN A 65 7.17 -9.55 14.38
C ASN A 65 6.77 -9.68 12.89
N ILE A 66 6.10 -8.66 12.36
CA ILE A 66 5.72 -8.59 10.95
C ILE A 66 6.62 -7.58 10.24
N LYS A 67 7.27 -7.97 9.15
CA LYS A 67 8.03 -7.05 8.31
C LYS A 67 7.11 -6.30 7.36
N LEU A 68 7.21 -4.97 7.38
CA LEU A 68 6.39 -4.08 6.56
C LEU A 68 7.24 -3.37 5.52
N ASN A 69 6.80 -3.41 4.27
CA ASN A 69 7.38 -2.64 3.18
C ASN A 69 6.27 -1.93 2.41
N SER A 70 6.51 -0.70 2.03
CA SER A 70 5.60 0.09 1.19
C SER A 70 6.36 0.66 0.00
N TYR A 71 5.76 0.57 -1.17
CA TYR A 71 6.26 1.15 -2.42
C TYR A 71 5.28 2.20 -2.91
N GLY A 72 5.74 3.43 -3.07
CA GLY A 72 4.94 4.57 -3.55
C GLY A 72 5.33 5.00 -4.95
N GLU A 73 4.37 5.55 -5.66
CA GLU A 73 4.59 6.18 -6.96
C GLU A 73 5.49 7.42 -6.83
N ASN A 74 6.38 7.62 -7.78
CA ASN A 74 7.18 8.82 -7.91
C ASN A 74 7.24 9.25 -9.39
N SER A 75 6.09 9.38 -10.03
CA SER A 75 5.94 9.83 -11.41
C SER A 75 5.19 11.15 -11.48
N ASN A 76 5.24 11.82 -12.63
CA ASN A 76 4.49 13.06 -12.85
C ASN A 76 2.97 12.87 -12.84
N LEU A 77 2.49 11.64 -12.95
CA LEU A 77 1.07 11.26 -12.97
C LEU A 77 0.75 10.33 -11.80
N MET A 78 1.03 10.78 -10.58
CA MET A 78 0.72 10.02 -9.37
C MET A 78 -0.79 9.99 -9.13
N ILE A 79 -1.34 8.79 -8.96
CA ILE A 79 -2.69 8.56 -8.46
C ILE A 79 -2.69 8.61 -6.94
N VAL A 80 -1.71 7.97 -6.31
CA VAL A 80 -1.50 8.01 -4.86
C VAL A 80 -0.24 8.80 -4.56
N SER A 81 -0.36 9.91 -3.87
CA SER A 81 0.79 10.75 -3.52
C SER A 81 1.80 9.98 -2.65
N ALA A 82 3.08 10.33 -2.73
CA ALA A 82 4.13 9.74 -1.92
C ALA A 82 3.82 9.81 -0.41
N LYS A 83 3.20 10.90 0.05
CA LYS A 83 2.76 11.06 1.43
C LYS A 83 1.64 10.09 1.80
N SER A 84 0.68 9.88 0.90
CA SER A 84 -0.45 9.00 1.14
C SER A 84 -0.08 7.52 1.07
N SER A 85 0.90 7.15 0.25
CA SER A 85 1.39 5.77 0.13
C SER A 85 2.32 5.33 1.26
N ASN A 86 2.78 6.27 2.09
CA ASN A 86 3.55 5.96 3.29
C ASN A 86 2.60 5.71 4.47
N PRO A 87 2.55 4.50 5.05
CA PRO A 87 1.65 4.21 6.16
C PRO A 87 1.99 4.96 7.47
N GLY A 88 3.14 5.65 7.55
CA GLY A 88 3.55 6.38 8.75
C GLY A 88 3.93 5.48 9.94
N ILE A 89 4.05 4.18 9.73
CA ILE A 89 4.44 3.21 10.75
C ILE A 89 5.96 3.14 10.81
N SER A 90 6.56 3.35 11.98
CA SER A 90 8.03 3.44 12.15
C SER A 90 8.78 2.18 11.70
N SER A 91 8.16 1.00 11.83
CA SER A 91 8.71 -0.28 11.37
C SER A 91 8.52 -0.55 9.88
N CYS A 92 7.76 0.30 9.16
CA CYS A 92 7.51 0.14 7.74
C CYS A 92 8.58 0.86 6.91
N LYS A 93 9.29 0.09 6.08
CA LYS A 93 10.21 0.69 5.10
C LYS A 93 9.42 1.19 3.90
N HIS A 94 9.32 2.51 3.74
CA HIS A 94 8.73 3.14 2.56
C HIS A 94 9.80 3.44 1.50
N THR A 95 9.52 3.05 0.25
CA THR A 95 10.43 3.24 -0.89
C THR A 95 9.67 3.87 -2.05
N PRO A 96 9.97 5.11 -2.44
CA PRO A 96 9.44 5.69 -3.67
C PRO A 96 10.06 5.00 -4.89
N ILE A 97 9.24 4.68 -5.87
CA ILE A 97 9.64 4.04 -7.13
C ILE A 97 9.26 4.95 -8.29
N ASP A 98 10.17 5.19 -9.19
CA ASP A 98 9.90 5.93 -10.44
C ASP A 98 9.08 5.05 -11.39
N ALA A 99 7.79 5.00 -11.11
CA ALA A 99 6.78 4.24 -11.83
C ALA A 99 5.40 4.85 -11.59
N SER A 100 4.51 4.69 -12.56
CA SER A 100 3.10 5.04 -12.44
C SER A 100 2.36 4.03 -11.54
N HIS A 101 1.12 4.37 -11.16
CA HIS A 101 0.25 3.49 -10.38
C HIS A 101 0.11 2.08 -10.98
N SER A 102 -0.08 2.01 -12.28
CA SER A 102 -0.22 0.73 -12.99
C SER A 102 1.08 -0.06 -13.04
N GLU A 103 2.22 0.61 -13.23
CA GLU A 103 3.53 -0.05 -13.33
C GLU A 103 4.03 -0.60 -11.99
N ILE A 104 3.67 0.05 -10.87
CA ILE A 104 3.96 -0.50 -9.54
C ILE A 104 3.26 -1.85 -9.33
N CYS A 105 2.00 -1.96 -9.74
CA CYS A 105 1.22 -3.19 -9.58
C CYS A 105 1.49 -4.22 -10.68
N LYS A 106 1.91 -3.76 -11.87
CA LYS A 106 2.15 -4.59 -13.04
C LYS A 106 3.50 -4.21 -13.67
N PRO A 107 4.60 -4.63 -13.07
CA PRO A 107 5.93 -4.33 -13.61
C PRO A 107 6.07 -4.86 -15.03
N LYS A 108 6.69 -4.08 -15.90
CA LYS A 108 6.83 -4.36 -17.32
C LYS A 108 7.61 -5.65 -17.58
N ASP A 109 8.62 -5.89 -16.77
CA ASP A 109 9.47 -7.09 -16.86
C ASP A 109 10.17 -7.36 -15.51
N SER A 110 10.94 -8.44 -15.45
CA SER A 110 11.68 -8.85 -14.26
C SER A 110 12.87 -7.96 -13.90
N LYS A 111 13.25 -7.01 -14.77
CA LYS A 111 14.32 -6.03 -14.53
C LYS A 111 13.77 -4.72 -13.96
N ALA A 112 12.45 -4.54 -14.02
CA ALA A 112 11.81 -3.36 -13.44
C ALA A 112 12.19 -3.18 -11.98
N LEU A 113 12.49 -1.95 -11.56
CA LEU A 113 12.97 -1.64 -10.22
C LEU A 113 11.98 -2.10 -9.14
N VAL A 114 10.68 -1.95 -9.37
CA VAL A 114 9.65 -2.42 -8.44
C VAL A 114 9.70 -3.95 -8.29
N PHE A 115 9.84 -4.70 -9.38
CA PHE A 115 9.93 -6.16 -9.34
C PHE A 115 11.15 -6.63 -8.54
N THR A 116 12.33 -6.11 -8.85
CA THR A 116 13.57 -6.47 -8.15
C THR A 116 13.55 -6.06 -6.68
N SER A 117 12.95 -4.92 -6.35
CA SER A 117 12.80 -4.46 -4.97
C SER A 117 11.82 -5.32 -4.17
N MET A 118 10.72 -5.74 -4.79
CA MET A 118 9.76 -6.66 -4.19
C MET A 118 10.40 -8.03 -3.92
N CYS A 119 11.17 -8.58 -4.87
CA CYS A 119 11.89 -9.84 -4.67
C CYS A 119 12.85 -9.75 -3.47
N LYS A 120 13.57 -8.63 -3.31
CA LYS A 120 14.44 -8.41 -2.14
C LYS A 120 13.64 -8.36 -0.84
N SER A 121 12.49 -7.68 -0.85
CA SER A 121 11.62 -7.61 0.33
C SER A 121 11.07 -8.98 0.70
N ILE A 122 10.58 -9.75 -0.27
CA ILE A 122 10.06 -11.11 -0.06
C ILE A 122 11.16 -12.01 0.51
N ASN A 123 12.36 -12.01 -0.09
CA ASN A 123 13.49 -12.77 0.41
C ASN A 123 13.86 -12.36 1.84
N GLY A 124 13.82 -11.07 2.16
CA GLY A 124 14.05 -10.57 3.51
C GLY A 124 12.96 -10.98 4.51
N ILE A 125 11.73 -11.25 4.06
CA ILE A 125 10.63 -11.72 4.90
C ILE A 125 10.74 -13.24 5.17
N ILE A 126 11.12 -14.02 4.14
CA ILE A 126 11.13 -15.49 4.22
C ILE A 126 12.37 -16.00 4.99
N ASN A 127 13.51 -15.33 4.87
CA ASN A 127 14.79 -15.77 5.43
C ASN A 127 15.06 -15.20 6.84
N VAL A 128 14.02 -15.12 7.68
CA VAL A 128 14.13 -14.69 9.09
C VAL A 128 13.88 -15.82 10.04
#